data_87c155b60e2b07801764dd0ac19b3c71
#
_entry.id   87c155b60e2b07801764dd0ac19b3c71
#
_cell.length_a   1.000
_cell.length_b   1.000
_cell.length_c   1.000
_cell.angle_alpha   90.00
_cell.angle_beta   90.00
_cell.angle_gamma   90.00
#
_symmetry.space_group_name_H-M   'P 1'
#
loop_
_entity.id
_entity.type
_entity.pdbx_description
1 polymer ?
#
loop_
_entity_poly.entity_id
_entity_poly.type
_entity_poly.pdbx_seq_one_letter_code
_entity_poly.pdbx_strand_id
1 'polypeptide(L)'
;MQGWGNYEGIRQRXLHREKDLIYKWHANLITGANPCPVILVDWSDVREQLRYMTLRASVALDGRAITIFEQVFEYSQYNSPKSHQAFLDKLQNVLPNSTCPIIVSDAGFRNTWFRQVQEKGWFWLGRVRGEVSIKQPDKPWVSNKTFYPSAVHKPKYLGYCFLAKRSPIPCEAYVYKGLDKGRKAQRHSRTCQKHSATHLYQRSAKEPWLLATNVPRHVLNEVQ
;
A
#
# COMPACT_ATOMS: atom_id res chain seq x y z
N MET A 1 3.48 -9.75 -48.79
CA MET A 1 3.65 -9.19 -47.41
C MET A 1 2.60 -9.74 -46.44
N GLN A 2 2.67 -11.02 -46.07
CA GLN A 2 1.69 -11.68 -45.20
C GLN A 2 2.38 -12.54 -44.12
N GLY A 3 3.42 -12.03 -43.46
CA GLY A 3 4.14 -12.88 -42.51
C GLY A 3 4.30 -12.36 -41.08
N TRP A 4 4.06 -11.08 -40.81
CA TRP A 4 4.42 -10.49 -39.52
C TRP A 4 3.29 -10.49 -38.46
N GLY A 5 2.03 -10.51 -38.91
CA GLY A 5 0.89 -10.44 -37.98
C GLY A 5 0.72 -11.69 -37.09
N ASN A 6 1.13 -12.86 -37.58
CA ASN A 6 0.98 -14.12 -36.81
C ASN A 6 2.02 -14.26 -35.67
N TYR A 7 3.21 -13.68 -35.83
CA TYR A 7 4.27 -13.78 -34.83
C TYR A 7 3.98 -12.94 -33.57
N GLU A 8 3.39 -11.78 -33.73
CA GLU A 8 2.99 -10.94 -32.59
C GLU A 8 1.90 -11.60 -31.73
N GLY A 9 0.91 -12.18 -32.39
CA GLY A 9 -0.18 -12.87 -31.70
C GLY A 9 0.30 -14.11 -30.96
N ILE A 10 1.31 -14.81 -31.49
CA ILE A 10 1.91 -16.00 -30.84
C ILE A 10 2.77 -15.55 -29.63
N ARG A 11 3.59 -14.49 -29.78
CA ARG A 11 4.40 -13.94 -28.70
C ARG A 11 3.55 -13.42 -27.54
N GLN A 12 2.45 -12.73 -27.86
CA GLN A 12 1.54 -12.24 -26.82
C GLN A 12 0.87 -13.37 -26.05
N ARG A 13 0.48 -14.44 -26.74
CA ARG A 13 -0.10 -15.63 -26.09
C ARG A 13 0.88 -16.41 -25.22
N UNK A 14 1.99 -16.32 -25.62
CA UNK A 14 2.93 -16.94 -24.98
C UNK A 14 3.31 -16.34 -23.78
N LEU A 15 3.60 -15.25 -23.88
CA LEU A 15 3.88 -14.45 -22.68
C LEU A 15 2.75 -14.47 -21.67
N HIS A 16 1.54 -14.48 -22.16
CA HIS A 16 0.35 -14.52 -21.29
C HIS A 16 0.26 -15.82 -20.49
N ARG A 17 0.66 -16.94 -21.08
CA ARG A 17 0.67 -18.26 -20.41
C ARG A 17 1.82 -18.38 -19.41
N GLU A 18 2.95 -17.77 -19.71
CA GLU A 18 4.18 -17.85 -18.89
C GLU A 18 4.25 -16.76 -17.81
N LYS A 19 3.42 -15.75 -17.91
CA LYS A 19 3.43 -14.56 -17.04
C LYS A 19 3.47 -14.91 -15.56
N ASP A 20 2.62 -15.83 -15.12
CA ASP A 20 2.53 -16.18 -13.70
C ASP A 20 3.80 -16.92 -13.23
N LEU A 21 4.39 -17.75 -14.09
CA LEU A 21 5.65 -18.43 -13.81
C LEU A 21 6.80 -17.43 -13.73
N ILE A 22 6.84 -16.44 -14.64
CA ILE A 22 7.85 -15.39 -14.66
C ILE A 22 7.77 -14.58 -13.35
N TYR A 23 6.58 -14.15 -12.94
CA TYR A 23 6.38 -13.43 -11.68
C TYR A 23 6.80 -14.28 -10.48
N LYS A 24 6.42 -15.55 -10.45
CA LYS A 24 6.77 -16.46 -9.36
C LYS A 24 8.29 -16.64 -9.24
N TRP A 25 8.95 -16.88 -10.36
CA TRP A 25 10.41 -17.01 -10.40
C TRP A 25 11.10 -15.71 -9.96
N HIS A 26 10.66 -14.58 -10.49
CA HIS A 26 11.19 -13.25 -10.16
C HIS A 26 10.98 -12.91 -8.67
N ALA A 27 9.78 -13.16 -8.15
CA ALA A 27 9.48 -12.90 -6.74
C ALA A 27 10.36 -13.74 -5.82
N ASN A 28 10.55 -15.04 -6.14
CA ASN A 28 11.44 -15.93 -5.39
C ASN A 28 12.88 -15.41 -5.39
N LEU A 29 13.36 -14.93 -6.52
CA LEU A 29 14.70 -14.38 -6.64
C LEU A 29 14.87 -13.12 -5.77
N ILE A 30 13.88 -12.22 -5.81
CA ILE A 30 13.96 -10.92 -5.11
C ILE A 30 13.72 -11.05 -3.59
N THR A 31 12.78 -11.91 -3.16
CA THR A 31 12.53 -12.13 -1.73
C THR A 31 13.66 -12.96 -1.09
N GLY A 32 14.33 -13.79 -1.90
CA GLY A 32 15.38 -14.67 -1.40
C GLY A 32 14.86 -15.58 -0.29
N ALA A 33 15.65 -15.72 0.78
CA ALA A 33 15.29 -16.51 1.96
C ALA A 33 14.57 -15.70 3.03
N ASN A 34 14.19 -14.45 2.76
CA ASN A 34 13.52 -13.61 3.75
C ASN A 34 12.08 -14.11 3.98
N PRO A 35 11.76 -14.65 5.17
CA PRO A 35 10.40 -15.15 5.42
C PRO A 35 9.38 -14.02 5.63
N CYS A 36 9.83 -12.79 5.88
CA CYS A 36 8.93 -11.67 6.20
C CYS A 36 9.35 -10.40 5.42
N PRO A 37 9.31 -10.44 4.07
CA PRO A 37 9.71 -9.27 3.28
C PRO A 37 8.72 -8.11 3.45
N VAL A 38 9.24 -6.90 3.42
CA VAL A 38 8.41 -5.68 3.41
C VAL A 38 8.01 -5.40 1.96
N ILE A 39 6.70 -5.43 1.70
CA ILE A 39 6.15 -5.25 0.34
C ILE A 39 5.28 -3.98 0.31
N LEU A 40 5.71 -3.02 -0.49
CA LEU A 40 4.97 -1.78 -0.73
C LEU A 40 3.89 -2.07 -1.78
N VAL A 41 2.63 -1.71 -1.46
CA VAL A 41 1.52 -1.85 -2.41
C VAL A 41 0.93 -0.47 -2.69
N ASP A 42 0.82 -0.13 -3.97
CA ASP A 42 0.34 1.19 -4.37
C ASP A 42 -0.41 1.14 -5.70
N TRP A 43 -1.36 2.06 -5.84
CA TRP A 43 -2.09 2.28 -7.08
C TRP A 43 -1.41 3.37 -7.91
N SER A 44 -1.27 3.14 -9.20
CA SER A 44 -0.77 4.16 -10.14
C SER A 44 -1.59 4.18 -11.42
N ASP A 45 -1.74 5.37 -12.01
CA ASP A 45 -2.44 5.54 -13.29
C ASP A 45 -1.53 5.10 -14.44
N VAL A 46 -2.09 4.35 -15.37
CA VAL A 46 -1.40 3.98 -16.62
C VAL A 46 -1.63 5.11 -17.64
N ARG A 47 -0.60 5.87 -17.95
CA ARG A 47 -0.61 6.96 -18.94
C ARG A 47 -1.45 8.20 -18.58
N GLU A 48 -1.70 8.44 -17.30
CA GLU A 48 -2.40 9.66 -16.83
C GLU A 48 -3.78 9.93 -17.50
N GLN A 49 -4.46 8.89 -17.99
CA GLN A 49 -5.74 9.01 -18.65
C GLN A 49 -6.92 8.53 -17.81
N LEU A 50 -6.66 8.01 -16.60
CA LEU A 50 -7.68 7.47 -15.70
C LEU A 50 -8.57 6.40 -16.35
N ARG A 51 -8.07 5.69 -17.37
CA ARG A 51 -8.76 4.58 -18.01
C ARG A 51 -8.36 3.25 -17.39
N TYR A 52 -7.09 3.10 -17.10
CA TYR A 52 -6.53 1.90 -16.49
C TYR A 52 -5.64 2.27 -15.31
N MET A 53 -5.78 1.52 -14.24
CA MET A 53 -5.01 1.68 -13.01
C MET A 53 -4.21 0.41 -12.77
N THR A 54 -2.96 0.56 -12.36
CA THR A 54 -2.10 -0.56 -11.96
C THR A 54 -2.03 -0.63 -10.44
N LEU A 55 -2.31 -1.79 -9.89
CA LEU A 55 -1.98 -2.11 -8.50
C LEU A 55 -0.66 -2.89 -8.53
N ARG A 56 0.32 -2.41 -7.79
CA ARG A 56 1.70 -2.90 -7.85
C ARG A 56 2.21 -3.30 -6.48
N ALA A 57 2.87 -4.45 -6.40
CA ALA A 57 3.60 -4.92 -5.22
C ALA A 57 5.10 -4.86 -5.50
N SER A 58 5.84 -4.19 -4.61
CA SER A 58 7.29 -4.04 -4.75
C SER A 58 7.97 -4.35 -3.41
N VAL A 59 8.99 -5.20 -3.42
CA VAL A 59 9.79 -5.49 -2.23
C VAL A 59 10.67 -4.28 -1.92
N ALA A 60 10.62 -3.82 -0.68
CA ALA A 60 11.47 -2.74 -0.20
C ALA A 60 12.87 -3.30 0.07
N LEU A 61 13.86 -2.71 -0.58
CA LEU A 61 15.29 -3.00 -0.39
C LEU A 61 16.01 -1.70 -0.04
N ASP A 62 17.28 -1.79 0.35
CA ASP A 62 18.08 -0.62 0.70
C ASP A 62 18.12 0.39 -0.46
N GLY A 63 17.49 1.54 -0.23
CA GLY A 63 17.48 2.65 -1.16
C GLY A 63 16.57 2.52 -2.39
N ARG A 64 15.85 1.41 -2.55
CA ARG A 64 14.98 1.18 -3.72
C ARG A 64 13.85 0.20 -3.42
N ALA A 65 12.92 0.11 -4.34
CA ALA A 65 11.86 -0.91 -4.32
C ALA A 65 11.86 -1.63 -5.67
N ILE A 66 11.77 -2.96 -5.63
CA ILE A 66 11.76 -3.78 -6.85
C ILE A 66 10.38 -4.41 -7.01
N THR A 67 9.73 -4.13 -8.12
CA THR A 67 8.40 -4.66 -8.45
C THR A 67 8.47 -6.16 -8.62
N ILE A 68 7.66 -6.90 -7.87
CA ILE A 68 7.58 -8.36 -7.94
C ILE A 68 6.26 -8.83 -8.56
N PHE A 69 5.24 -7.98 -8.55
CA PHE A 69 3.93 -8.31 -9.15
C PHE A 69 3.16 -7.03 -9.44
N GLU A 70 2.44 -7.03 -10.55
CA GLU A 70 1.50 -5.95 -10.86
C GLU A 70 0.30 -6.48 -11.64
N GLN A 71 -0.83 -5.82 -11.46
CA GLN A 71 -2.07 -6.15 -12.14
C GLN A 71 -2.78 -4.87 -12.56
N VAL A 72 -3.21 -4.85 -13.82
CA VAL A 72 -3.95 -3.72 -14.39
C VAL A 72 -5.44 -3.96 -14.22
N PHE A 73 -6.16 -2.91 -13.85
CA PHE A 73 -7.62 -2.87 -13.69
C PHE A 73 -8.19 -1.69 -14.47
N GLU A 74 -9.42 -1.78 -14.89
CA GLU A 74 -10.16 -0.63 -15.39
C GLU A 74 -10.38 0.38 -14.25
N TYR A 75 -10.50 1.67 -14.57
CA TYR A 75 -10.71 2.71 -13.57
C TYR A 75 -11.98 2.48 -12.74
N SER A 76 -13.01 1.91 -13.34
CA SER A 76 -14.26 1.51 -12.65
C SER A 76 -14.03 0.53 -11.48
N GLN A 77 -12.92 -0.20 -11.53
CA GLN A 77 -12.53 -1.19 -10.51
C GLN A 77 -11.52 -0.63 -9.49
N TYR A 78 -11.08 0.61 -9.70
CA TYR A 78 -10.08 1.26 -8.85
C TYR A 78 -10.50 1.27 -7.38
N ASN A 79 -9.59 0.83 -6.54
CA ASN A 79 -9.74 0.85 -5.07
C ASN A 79 -10.97 0.08 -4.55
N SER A 80 -11.46 -0.91 -5.32
CA SER A 80 -12.59 -1.75 -4.90
C SER A 80 -12.11 -2.94 -4.06
N PRO A 81 -12.91 -3.39 -3.07
CA PRO A 81 -12.55 -4.60 -2.32
C PRO A 81 -12.36 -5.83 -3.19
N LYS A 82 -13.12 -5.96 -4.28
CA LYS A 82 -13.03 -7.09 -5.21
C LYS A 82 -11.68 -7.10 -5.94
N SER A 83 -11.21 -5.92 -6.39
CA SER A 83 -9.91 -5.79 -7.04
C SER A 83 -8.78 -6.08 -6.06
N HIS A 84 -8.90 -5.60 -4.83
CA HIS A 84 -7.94 -5.86 -3.77
C HIS A 84 -7.81 -7.36 -3.49
N GLN A 85 -8.95 -8.06 -3.32
CA GLN A 85 -8.96 -9.49 -3.07
C GLN A 85 -8.31 -10.26 -4.23
N ALA A 86 -8.72 -9.96 -5.47
CA ALA A 86 -8.17 -10.62 -6.67
C ALA A 86 -6.64 -10.41 -6.78
N PHE A 87 -6.16 -9.21 -6.42
CA PHE A 87 -4.73 -8.89 -6.41
C PHE A 87 -3.99 -9.69 -5.33
N LEU A 88 -4.52 -9.71 -4.11
CA LEU A 88 -3.89 -10.44 -2.99
C LEU A 88 -3.85 -11.95 -3.23
N ASP A 89 -4.89 -12.52 -3.84
CA ASP A 89 -4.94 -13.95 -4.20
C ASP A 89 -3.81 -14.30 -5.18
N LYS A 90 -3.62 -13.46 -6.20
CA LYS A 90 -2.54 -13.66 -7.17
C LYS A 90 -1.16 -13.42 -6.56
N LEU A 91 -1.02 -12.37 -5.74
CA LEU A 91 0.25 -12.09 -5.05
C LEU A 91 0.64 -13.29 -4.16
N GLN A 92 -0.33 -13.91 -3.49
CA GLN A 92 -0.09 -15.11 -2.68
C GLN A 92 0.47 -16.27 -3.53
N ASN A 93 -0.05 -16.46 -4.74
CA ASN A 93 0.44 -17.50 -5.66
C ASN A 93 1.83 -17.19 -6.22
N VAL A 94 2.21 -15.91 -6.26
CA VAL A 94 3.50 -15.45 -6.76
C VAL A 94 4.60 -15.59 -5.70
N LEU A 95 4.27 -15.32 -4.44
CA LEU A 95 5.22 -15.37 -3.33
C LEU A 95 5.60 -16.82 -2.96
N PRO A 96 6.82 -17.06 -2.41
CA PRO A 96 7.15 -18.36 -1.84
C PRO A 96 6.16 -18.75 -0.73
N ASN A 97 5.82 -20.04 -0.66
CA ASN A 97 4.78 -20.55 0.26
C ASN A 97 5.07 -20.27 1.74
N SER A 98 6.34 -20.17 2.12
CA SER A 98 6.77 -19.90 3.49
C SER A 98 6.76 -18.41 3.84
N THR A 99 6.36 -17.54 2.91
CA THR A 99 6.47 -16.08 3.07
C THR A 99 5.27 -15.50 3.83
N CYS A 100 5.54 -14.75 4.89
CA CYS A 100 4.54 -13.98 5.64
C CYS A 100 4.93 -12.48 5.55
N PRO A 101 4.58 -11.79 4.45
CA PRO A 101 5.04 -10.43 4.22
C PRO A 101 4.39 -9.39 5.13
N ILE A 102 5.06 -8.26 5.29
CA ILE A 102 4.46 -7.03 5.83
C ILE A 102 4.03 -6.18 4.64
N ILE A 103 2.73 -6.07 4.42
CA ILE A 103 2.15 -5.27 3.32
C ILE A 103 2.05 -3.81 3.77
N VAL A 104 2.84 -2.95 3.16
CA VAL A 104 2.82 -1.51 3.47
C VAL A 104 2.00 -0.79 2.41
N SER A 105 1.03 0.01 2.84
CA SER A 105 0.15 0.73 1.92
C SER A 105 -0.11 2.18 2.39
N ASP A 106 -0.39 3.04 1.43
CA ASP A 106 -0.63 4.44 1.70
C ASP A 106 -2.05 4.70 2.25
N ALA A 107 -2.39 5.97 2.42
CA ALA A 107 -3.66 6.41 2.98
C ALA A 107 -4.87 6.22 2.05
N GLY A 108 -4.67 5.74 0.85
CA GLY A 108 -5.74 5.38 -0.09
C GLY A 108 -6.43 4.08 0.30
N PHE A 109 -5.72 3.21 0.99
CA PHE A 109 -6.25 1.91 1.41
C PHE A 109 -7.02 2.04 2.74
N ARG A 110 -8.05 1.23 2.91
CA ARG A 110 -8.97 1.32 4.04
C ARG A 110 -9.10 -0.02 4.79
N ASN A 111 -9.90 -0.04 5.85
CA ASN A 111 -10.05 -1.20 6.74
C ASN A 111 -10.35 -2.51 6.01
N THR A 112 -11.13 -2.49 4.95
CA THR A 112 -11.42 -3.69 4.15
C THR A 112 -10.14 -4.32 3.60
N TRP A 113 -9.22 -3.48 3.09
CA TRP A 113 -7.91 -3.91 2.61
C TRP A 113 -7.11 -4.58 3.73
N PHE A 114 -7.02 -3.92 4.89
CA PHE A 114 -6.26 -4.47 6.03
C PHE A 114 -6.81 -5.83 6.49
N ARG A 115 -8.15 -5.99 6.49
CA ARG A 115 -8.77 -7.28 6.80
C ARG A 115 -8.40 -8.34 5.78
N GLN A 116 -8.48 -8.03 4.49
CA GLN A 116 -8.13 -8.96 3.40
C GLN A 116 -6.66 -9.42 3.51
N VAL A 117 -5.74 -8.49 3.85
CA VAL A 117 -4.34 -8.83 4.10
C VAL A 117 -4.23 -9.78 5.31
N GLN A 118 -4.95 -9.47 6.39
CA GLN A 118 -4.95 -10.27 7.62
C GLN A 118 -5.55 -11.67 7.41
N GLU A 119 -6.57 -11.80 6.56
CA GLU A 119 -7.19 -13.07 6.19
C GLU A 119 -6.22 -14.01 5.45
N LYS A 120 -5.15 -13.45 4.83
CA LYS A 120 -4.05 -14.22 4.25
C LYS A 120 -3.04 -14.70 5.29
N GLY A 121 -3.20 -14.34 6.55
CA GLY A 121 -2.21 -14.60 7.60
C GLY A 121 -1.01 -13.62 7.52
N TRP A 122 -1.14 -12.54 6.78
CA TRP A 122 -0.06 -11.58 6.54
C TRP A 122 -0.15 -10.38 7.49
N PHE A 123 0.97 -9.70 7.62
CA PHE A 123 1.02 -8.44 8.35
C PHE A 123 0.74 -7.25 7.42
N TRP A 124 0.24 -6.16 8.00
CA TRP A 124 0.02 -4.91 7.28
C TRP A 124 0.53 -3.73 8.09
N LEU A 125 0.96 -2.70 7.38
CA LEU A 125 1.27 -1.37 7.91
C LEU A 125 0.61 -0.35 7.01
N GLY A 126 -0.31 0.44 7.56
CA GLY A 126 -1.06 1.43 6.78
C GLY A 126 -0.97 2.83 7.36
N ARG A 127 -0.93 3.81 6.48
CA ARG A 127 -1.12 5.20 6.89
C ARG A 127 -2.61 5.51 6.98
N VAL A 128 -3.07 5.93 8.14
CA VAL A 128 -4.44 6.34 8.39
C VAL A 128 -4.55 7.85 8.16
N ARG A 129 -5.43 8.27 7.24
CA ARG A 129 -5.61 9.67 6.87
C ARG A 129 -7.08 10.07 6.88
N GLY A 130 -7.30 11.37 6.94
CA GLY A 130 -8.65 11.91 7.04
C GLY A 130 -9.13 11.85 8.47
N GLU A 131 -10.43 11.80 8.65
CA GLU A 131 -11.02 11.73 9.97
C GLU A 131 -11.51 10.32 10.25
N VAL A 132 -10.72 9.58 11.01
CA VAL A 132 -11.01 8.19 11.37
C VAL A 132 -11.13 8.10 12.89
N SER A 133 -12.17 7.42 13.36
CA SER A 133 -12.35 7.17 14.80
C SER A 133 -11.32 6.11 15.23
N ILE A 134 -10.68 6.38 16.36
CA ILE A 134 -9.72 5.47 17.00
C ILE A 134 -10.08 5.34 18.48
N LYS A 135 -9.88 4.17 19.05
CA LYS A 135 -10.17 3.88 20.46
C LYS A 135 -9.02 3.11 21.07
N GLN A 136 -8.47 3.61 22.18
CA GLN A 136 -7.60 2.82 23.06
C GLN A 136 -8.48 1.98 24.00
N PRO A 137 -7.99 0.86 24.54
CA PRO A 137 -8.74 0.10 25.55
C PRO A 137 -9.20 1.02 26.68
N ASP A 138 -10.41 0.79 27.16
CA ASP A 138 -11.03 1.51 28.29
C ASP A 138 -11.19 3.02 28.11
N LYS A 139 -11.00 3.53 26.87
CA LYS A 139 -11.20 4.94 26.54
C LYS A 139 -12.31 5.09 25.50
N PRO A 140 -12.94 6.27 25.42
CA PRO A 140 -13.96 6.53 24.41
C PRO A 140 -13.35 6.58 23.00
N TRP A 141 -14.20 6.46 21.98
CA TRP A 141 -13.82 6.71 20.60
C TRP A 141 -13.53 8.20 20.40
N VAL A 142 -12.37 8.51 19.84
CA VAL A 142 -11.95 9.88 19.51
C VAL A 142 -11.51 9.97 18.04
N SER A 143 -11.35 11.17 17.54
CA SER A 143 -10.76 11.38 16.22
C SER A 143 -9.27 11.07 16.28
N ASN A 144 -8.73 10.42 15.24
CA ASN A 144 -7.28 10.20 15.10
C ASN A 144 -6.48 11.50 15.19
N LYS A 145 -7.07 12.62 14.81
CA LYS A 145 -6.45 13.96 14.86
C LYS A 145 -6.12 14.41 16.29
N THR A 146 -6.79 13.85 17.30
CA THR A 146 -6.51 14.12 18.72
C THR A 146 -5.05 13.82 19.09
N PHE A 147 -4.42 12.87 18.37
CA PHE A 147 -3.03 12.47 18.63
C PHE A 147 -2.00 13.31 17.89
N TYR A 148 -2.40 14.12 16.91
CA TYR A 148 -1.49 14.89 16.06
C TYR A 148 -0.61 15.89 16.84
N PRO A 149 -1.12 16.60 17.89
CA PRO A 149 -0.28 17.50 18.67
C PRO A 149 0.90 16.81 19.36
N SER A 150 0.80 15.50 19.62
CA SER A 150 1.89 14.73 20.26
C SER A 150 2.91 14.16 19.26
N ALA A 151 2.74 14.42 17.95
CA ALA A 151 3.60 13.87 16.91
C ALA A 151 4.99 14.54 16.94
N VAL A 152 6.03 13.72 16.90
CA VAL A 152 7.43 14.14 16.86
C VAL A 152 8.16 13.51 15.67
N HIS A 153 9.43 13.86 15.46
CA HIS A 153 10.20 13.39 14.31
C HIS A 153 10.63 11.92 14.38
N LYS A 154 10.30 11.24 15.47
CA LYS A 154 10.43 9.79 15.59
C LYS A 154 9.04 9.18 15.78
N PRO A 155 8.77 7.99 15.26
CA PRO A 155 7.48 7.35 15.49
C PRO A 155 7.22 7.18 16.99
N LYS A 156 6.15 7.79 17.48
CA LYS A 156 5.72 7.71 18.87
C LYS A 156 4.60 6.68 18.98
N TYR A 157 4.82 5.68 19.78
CA TYR A 157 3.84 4.61 20.04
C TYR A 157 2.68 5.14 20.88
N LEU A 158 1.47 4.84 20.43
CA LEU A 158 0.21 5.24 21.09
C LEU A 158 -0.44 4.09 21.86
N GLY A 159 0.03 2.87 21.66
CA GLY A 159 -0.54 1.67 22.27
C GLY A 159 -1.40 0.87 21.32
N TYR A 160 -1.93 -0.22 21.85
CA TYR A 160 -2.94 -1.04 21.19
C TYR A 160 -4.23 -0.23 21.04
N CYS A 161 -4.84 -0.29 19.88
CA CYS A 161 -5.99 0.53 19.51
C CYS A 161 -6.96 -0.25 18.62
N PHE A 162 -8.16 0.31 18.48
CA PHE A 162 -9.14 -0.12 17.48
C PHE A 162 -9.39 1.06 16.52
N LEU A 163 -9.32 0.79 15.21
CA LEU A 163 -9.66 1.78 14.19
C LEU A 163 -11.07 1.57 13.67
N ALA A 164 -11.74 2.68 13.30
CA ALA A 164 -13.04 2.73 12.61
C ALA A 164 -14.20 2.15 13.44
N LYS A 165 -14.92 3.02 14.12
CA LYS A 165 -16.02 2.70 15.05
C LYS A 165 -17.06 1.72 14.49
N ARG A 166 -17.44 1.86 13.19
CA ARG A 166 -18.48 1.00 12.59
C ARG A 166 -18.01 -0.45 12.38
N SER A 167 -16.75 -0.64 12.10
CA SER A 167 -16.17 -1.96 11.85
C SER A 167 -14.76 -1.97 12.43
N PRO A 168 -14.64 -2.14 13.75
CA PRO A 168 -13.35 -2.02 14.43
C PRO A 168 -12.33 -3.04 13.93
N ILE A 169 -11.10 -2.55 13.71
CA ILE A 169 -9.96 -3.42 13.43
C ILE A 169 -8.89 -3.18 14.49
N PRO A 170 -8.43 -4.24 15.19
CA PRO A 170 -7.38 -4.08 16.20
C PRO A 170 -6.04 -3.79 15.54
N CYS A 171 -5.23 -2.94 16.18
CA CYS A 171 -3.93 -2.55 15.65
C CYS A 171 -3.02 -1.97 16.73
N GLU A 172 -1.73 -1.95 16.45
CA GLU A 172 -0.76 -1.12 17.14
C GLU A 172 -0.70 0.23 16.41
N ALA A 173 -0.78 1.31 17.15
CA ALA A 173 -0.84 2.65 16.54
C ALA A 173 0.39 3.49 16.88
N TYR A 174 0.83 4.29 15.91
CA TYR A 174 1.98 5.19 16.04
C TYR A 174 1.64 6.53 15.43
N VAL A 175 2.13 7.61 16.02
CA VAL A 175 2.04 8.96 15.42
C VAL A 175 3.45 9.46 15.11
N TYR A 176 3.59 10.12 13.97
CA TYR A 176 4.88 10.55 13.44
C TYR A 176 4.71 11.84 12.64
N LYS A 177 5.68 12.72 12.74
CA LYS A 177 5.74 13.94 11.93
C LYS A 177 7.10 14.00 11.23
N GLY A 178 7.09 13.81 9.92
CA GLY A 178 8.31 13.90 9.13
C GLY A 178 8.92 15.30 9.14
N LEU A 179 10.22 15.37 8.91
CA LEU A 179 10.91 16.64 8.71
C LEU A 179 10.38 17.29 7.41
N ASP A 180 10.24 18.60 7.42
CA ASP A 180 9.83 19.37 6.25
C ASP A 180 10.96 19.30 5.20
N LYS A 181 10.79 18.42 4.22
CA LYS A 181 11.77 18.18 3.15
C LYS A 181 11.69 19.21 2.01
N GLY A 182 11.02 20.34 2.22
CA GLY A 182 10.94 21.41 1.23
C GLY A 182 10.41 20.97 -0.13
N ARG A 183 9.52 19.95 -0.17
CA ARG A 183 8.97 19.45 -1.43
C ARG A 183 8.20 20.55 -2.14
N LYS A 184 8.76 21.02 -3.25
CA LYS A 184 8.05 21.92 -4.16
C LYS A 184 6.90 21.13 -4.79
N ALA A 185 5.70 21.71 -4.77
CA ALA A 185 4.55 21.11 -5.44
C ALA A 185 4.91 20.88 -6.92
N GLN A 186 5.01 19.64 -7.34
CA GLN A 186 5.12 19.35 -8.76
C GLN A 186 3.85 19.84 -9.45
N ARG A 187 4.04 20.73 -10.41
CA ARG A 187 2.95 21.17 -11.26
C ARG A 187 2.59 20.00 -12.20
N HIS A 188 1.63 19.18 -11.77
CA HIS A 188 1.04 18.21 -12.67
C HIS A 188 0.17 18.97 -13.69
N SER A 189 0.55 18.84 -14.93
CA SER A 189 -0.22 19.16 -16.13
C SER A 189 -0.99 20.51 -16.14
N ARG A 190 -0.91 21.19 -17.28
CA ARG A 190 -1.54 22.48 -17.58
C ARG A 190 -3.09 22.52 -17.44
N THR A 191 -3.72 21.38 -17.21
CA THR A 191 -5.18 21.26 -17.21
C THR A 191 -5.83 21.31 -15.82
N CYS A 192 -5.07 21.21 -14.72
CA CYS A 192 -5.66 21.25 -13.39
C CYS A 192 -5.39 22.58 -12.69
N GLN A 193 -6.06 23.62 -13.15
CA GLN A 193 -6.07 24.95 -12.51
C GLN A 193 -7.11 24.99 -11.39
N LYS A 194 -6.92 24.21 -10.34
CA LYS A 194 -7.70 24.45 -9.11
C LYS A 194 -6.75 24.80 -7.97
N HIS A 195 -6.67 26.09 -7.70
CA HIS A 195 -5.91 26.64 -6.56
C HIS A 195 -6.22 25.92 -5.24
N SER A 196 -7.46 25.44 -5.07
CA SER A 196 -7.88 24.67 -3.92
C SER A 196 -7.13 23.33 -3.75
N ALA A 197 -6.81 22.66 -4.85
CA ALA A 197 -6.09 21.39 -4.83
C ALA A 197 -4.64 21.55 -4.33
N THR A 198 -4.00 22.66 -4.71
CA THR A 198 -2.62 22.96 -4.28
C THR A 198 -2.55 23.22 -2.77
N HIS A 199 -3.50 23.99 -2.23
CA HIS A 199 -3.57 24.27 -0.78
C HIS A 199 -3.85 23.00 0.03
N LEU A 200 -4.77 22.15 -0.45
CA LEU A 200 -5.06 20.87 0.19
C LEU A 200 -3.83 19.94 0.19
N TYR A 201 -3.08 19.93 -0.92
CA TYR A 201 -1.86 19.14 -1.05
C TYR A 201 -0.76 19.63 -0.08
N GLN A 202 -0.55 20.95 -0.02
CA GLN A 202 0.44 21.56 0.89
C GLN A 202 0.08 21.31 2.36
N ARG A 203 -1.21 21.45 2.71
CA ARG A 203 -1.70 21.17 4.05
C ARG A 203 -1.50 19.71 4.43
N SER A 204 -1.82 18.82 3.51
CA SER A 204 -1.67 17.37 3.64
C SER A 204 -0.21 16.93 3.81
N ALA A 205 0.73 17.62 3.15
CA ALA A 205 2.16 17.31 3.24
C ALA A 205 2.73 17.62 4.64
N LYS A 206 2.13 18.58 5.33
CA LYS A 206 2.55 19.01 6.70
C LYS A 206 1.81 18.26 7.81
N GLU A 207 0.74 17.52 7.46
CA GLU A 207 -0.07 16.80 8.44
C GLU A 207 0.72 15.63 9.05
N PRO A 208 0.72 15.48 10.39
CA PRO A 208 1.30 14.29 11.00
C PRO A 208 0.68 13.00 10.45
N TRP A 209 1.43 11.93 10.50
CA TRP A 209 0.99 10.63 10.06
C TRP A 209 0.58 9.78 11.25
N LEU A 210 -0.64 9.27 11.21
CA LEU A 210 -1.03 8.14 12.05
C LEU A 210 -0.73 6.87 11.25
N LEU A 211 0.09 6.00 11.81
CA LEU A 211 0.42 4.69 11.26
C LEU A 211 -0.26 3.63 12.12
N ALA A 212 -0.82 2.63 11.49
CA ALA A 212 -1.47 1.51 12.16
C ALA A 212 -0.98 0.21 11.56
N THR A 213 -0.85 -0.83 12.38
CA THR A 213 -0.31 -2.12 11.96
C THR A 213 -0.83 -3.26 12.82
N ASN A 214 -0.92 -4.47 12.27
CA ASN A 214 -1.11 -5.70 13.05
C ASN A 214 0.21 -6.43 13.32
N VAL A 215 1.36 -5.84 12.92
CA VAL A 215 2.67 -6.43 13.23
C VAL A 215 2.87 -6.40 14.76
N PRO A 216 3.11 -7.54 15.40
CA PRO A 216 3.40 -7.53 16.83
C PRO A 216 4.65 -6.70 17.13
N ARG A 217 4.64 -6.01 18.27
CA ARG A 217 5.71 -5.07 18.63
C ARG A 217 7.09 -5.71 18.68
N HIS A 218 7.17 -6.96 19.13
CA HIS A 218 8.47 -7.67 19.19
C HIS A 218 9.07 -7.90 17.79
N VAL A 219 8.22 -8.15 16.78
CA VAL A 219 8.66 -8.31 15.40
C VAL A 219 9.17 -6.98 14.81
N LEU A 220 8.52 -5.86 15.15
CA LEU A 220 8.97 -4.54 14.68
C LEU A 220 10.37 -4.19 15.19
N ASN A 221 10.73 -4.64 16.39
CA ASN A 221 12.05 -4.36 16.97
C ASN A 221 13.16 -5.20 16.31
N GLU A 222 12.82 -6.30 15.66
CA GLU A 222 13.78 -7.17 14.97
C GLU A 222 14.08 -6.72 13.54
N VAL A 223 13.26 -5.82 12.99
CA VAL A 223 13.37 -5.35 11.60
C VAL A 223 14.14 -4.02 11.49
N GLN A 224 14.74 -3.53 12.60
CA GLN A 224 15.56 -2.31 12.61
C GLN A 224 17.00 -2.53 12.14
#